data_824a7c084e4524413f27154bb4ddd96a
#
_entry.id   824a7c084e4524413f27154bb4ddd96a
#
_cell.length_a   1.000
_cell.length_b   1.000
_cell.length_c   1.000
_cell.angle_alpha   90.00
_cell.angle_beta   90.00
_cell.angle_gamma   90.00
#
_symmetry.space_group_name_H-M   'P 1'
#
loop_
_entity.id
_entity.type
_entity.pdbx_description
1 polymer ?
#
loop_
_entity_poly.entity_id
_entity_poly.type
_entity_poly.pdbx_seq_one_letter_code
_entity_poly.pdbx_strand_id
1 'polypeptide(L)'
;MSTACSRGAASRSRSADANSDRACSENSDGAAQIPTCPNSQPLPRWLIRERRGWRRVVQNFIPSWFAVTMGTGIVSVLLHSLSTLYQDSYRLLNTLSIIFFALNVVLFSLILLVSVLRYTLYPATWELMLRHPAQSLFLGTLPMGFATIVNMFTLICVPRWGGPTIYIAWAMWWIDVAVSVACCFGLPFQMMTKHQNRHETMTAAWLLPIVAPIVAASSGAVLAAALPDPQHALLTIITSYVLWGTGVPLSMFVLVMYFHRLAVHKLPPQEVIVSVFLPLGPMGQGGYSIMELGTMAMKIFPETQTLHPAAGDILYVLGFGIALILWGFGLVWFFFALASISRSKFPFNMGWWGFTFPIGVFGMSSMMIGQELPSAFFRILGTIISVSVILLWLVVASATLKNIIYGNLFSAPCLREMEKASNLAAEKERQDA
;
A
#
# COMPACT_ATOMS: atom_id res chain seq x y z
N MET A 1 -49.69 -7.00 41.76
CA MET A 1 -49.80 -8.24 42.55
C MET A 1 -48.36 -8.68 42.77
N SER A 2 -47.71 -8.23 43.79
CA SER A 2 -47.71 -8.73 45.17
C SER A 2 -47.11 -10.12 45.25
N THR A 3 -45.99 -10.16 45.83
CA THR A 3 -45.38 -10.64 47.12
C THR A 3 -44.63 -11.95 46.87
N ALA A 4 -43.57 -12.37 47.48
CA ALA A 4 -42.73 -11.95 48.60
C ALA A 4 -41.58 -12.99 48.70
N CYS A 5 -40.43 -12.56 49.09
CA CYS A 5 -39.54 -12.97 50.17
C CYS A 5 -39.58 -14.42 50.66
N SER A 6 -38.41 -15.11 50.67
CA SER A 6 -37.98 -15.79 51.90
C SER A 6 -36.48 -16.18 51.91
N ARG A 7 -35.91 -16.00 53.06
CA ARG A 7 -34.57 -16.15 53.62
C ARG A 7 -34.12 -17.59 53.78
N GLY A 8 -32.78 -17.76 53.92
CA GLY A 8 -32.12 -18.86 54.61
C GLY A 8 -30.69 -19.00 54.18
N ALA A 9 -29.75 -18.47 54.80
CA ALA A 9 -28.89 -18.75 55.93
C ALA A 9 -27.81 -19.82 55.66
N ALA A 10 -26.61 -19.33 55.59
CA ALA A 10 -25.35 -19.62 56.29
C ALA A 10 -24.65 -20.98 56.13
N SER A 11 -23.39 -20.94 55.64
CA SER A 11 -22.24 -21.32 56.48
C SER A 11 -20.88 -21.08 55.81
N ARG A 12 -20.00 -20.52 56.57
CA ARG A 12 -18.59 -20.25 56.62
C ARG A 12 -17.64 -21.25 55.95
N SER A 13 -16.61 -20.73 55.20
CA SER A 13 -15.20 -20.89 55.63
C SER A 13 -14.29 -19.97 54.78
N ARG A 14 -13.62 -19.07 55.44
CA ARG A 14 -12.22 -18.58 55.42
C ARG A 14 -11.32 -19.18 54.33
N SER A 15 -10.53 -18.41 53.55
CA SER A 15 -9.47 -17.50 53.97
C SER A 15 -8.93 -16.74 52.76
N ALA A 16 -8.62 -15.47 52.97
CA ALA A 16 -7.43 -14.72 52.58
C ALA A 16 -7.02 -14.72 51.11
N ASP A 17 -7.24 -13.61 50.41
CA ASP A 17 -6.20 -12.62 50.09
C ASP A 17 -6.87 -11.34 49.57
N ALA A 18 -6.85 -10.33 50.43
CA ALA A 18 -7.19 -8.96 50.11
C ALA A 18 -5.86 -8.23 49.78
N ASN A 19 -5.74 -7.69 48.57
CA ASN A 19 -5.17 -6.35 48.37
C ASN A 19 -4.77 -6.14 46.91
N SER A 20 -5.54 -5.41 46.14
CA SER A 20 -5.04 -4.43 45.21
C SER A 20 -6.14 -3.81 44.33
N ASP A 21 -7.27 -3.43 44.93
CA ASP A 21 -8.14 -2.42 44.30
C ASP A 21 -7.80 -1.05 44.91
N ARG A 22 -6.88 -0.35 44.28
CA ARG A 22 -6.72 1.09 44.45
C ARG A 22 -6.89 1.79 43.13
N ALA A 23 -8.08 2.33 42.97
CA ALA A 23 -8.42 3.63 42.37
C ALA A 23 -7.49 4.15 41.30
N CYS A 24 -7.87 3.99 40.01
CA CYS A 24 -7.52 4.95 38.97
C CYS A 24 -8.46 6.14 39.09
N SER A 25 -7.99 7.26 39.62
CA SER A 25 -8.65 8.55 39.51
C SER A 25 -8.56 9.03 38.09
N GLU A 26 -9.71 9.31 37.50
CA GLU A 26 -9.82 10.06 36.24
C GLU A 26 -9.23 11.47 36.42
N ASN A 27 -8.11 11.73 35.76
CA ASN A 27 -7.66 13.09 35.53
C ASN A 27 -8.05 13.49 34.11
N SER A 28 -8.94 14.46 34.06
CA SER A 28 -9.41 15.19 32.88
C SER A 28 -8.35 16.14 32.33
N ASP A 29 -7.36 15.61 31.60
CA ASP A 29 -6.53 16.43 30.73
C ASP A 29 -6.16 15.62 29.50
N GLY A 30 -6.57 16.12 28.31
CA GLY A 30 -6.49 15.46 27.02
C GLY A 30 -5.09 15.29 26.43
N ALA A 31 -4.19 14.66 27.17
CA ALA A 31 -2.90 14.22 26.65
C ALA A 31 -2.97 12.71 26.31
N ALA A 32 -2.58 12.36 25.10
CA ALA A 32 -2.53 11.00 24.61
C ALA A 32 -1.78 10.10 25.62
N GLN A 33 -2.48 9.16 26.25
CA GLN A 33 -1.88 8.16 27.11
C GLN A 33 -1.03 7.22 26.26
N ILE A 34 0.29 7.34 26.40
CA ILE A 34 1.26 6.38 25.89
C ILE A 34 1.13 5.13 26.73
N PRO A 35 1.01 3.92 26.15
CA PRO A 35 0.91 2.68 26.92
C PRO A 35 2.17 2.54 27.77
N THR A 36 1.99 2.55 29.09
CA THR A 36 3.04 2.25 30.05
C THR A 36 3.35 0.75 29.98
N CYS A 37 4.51 0.40 29.42
CA CYS A 37 5.05 -0.94 29.57
C CYS A 37 5.41 -1.17 31.06
N PRO A 38 4.86 -2.20 31.73
CA PRO A 38 5.30 -2.57 33.06
C PRO A 38 6.63 -3.32 32.94
N ASN A 39 7.74 -2.61 32.96
CA ASN A 39 9.10 -2.99 33.34
C ASN A 39 10.09 -2.02 32.73
N SER A 40 10.62 -1.12 33.52
CA SER A 40 11.72 -0.22 33.20
C SER A 40 13.04 -0.98 33.11
N GLN A 41 13.15 -1.92 32.15
CA GLN A 41 14.45 -2.46 31.79
C GLN A 41 15.18 -1.46 30.90
N PRO A 42 16.46 -1.15 31.18
CA PRO A 42 17.27 -0.28 30.32
C PRO A 42 17.24 -0.84 28.90
N LEU A 43 17.05 0.04 27.92
CA LEU A 43 17.02 -0.31 26.50
C LEU A 43 18.19 -1.25 26.18
N PRO A 44 17.95 -2.42 25.58
CA PRO A 44 19.03 -3.33 25.24
C PRO A 44 20.03 -2.63 24.34
N ARG A 45 21.34 -2.87 24.54
CA ARG A 45 22.45 -2.18 23.85
C ARG A 45 22.32 -2.14 22.32
N TRP A 46 21.67 -3.14 21.73
CA TRP A 46 21.42 -3.21 20.28
C TRP A 46 20.29 -2.27 19.79
N LEU A 47 19.54 -1.68 20.69
CA LEU A 47 18.50 -0.70 20.41
C LEU A 47 18.98 0.75 20.58
N ILE A 48 20.22 0.94 21.08
CA ILE A 48 20.85 2.25 21.19
C ILE A 48 20.96 2.83 19.78
N ARG A 49 20.35 4.00 19.58
CA ARG A 49 20.32 4.69 18.29
C ARG A 49 21.74 5.02 17.83
N GLU A 50 22.12 4.47 16.69
CA GLU A 50 23.36 4.83 16.02
C GLU A 50 23.32 6.30 15.60
N ARG A 51 24.31 7.07 16.04
CA ARG A 51 24.32 8.54 15.81
C ARG A 51 24.99 8.95 14.50
N ARG A 52 25.90 8.11 13.93
CA ARG A 52 26.69 8.44 12.73
C ARG A 52 26.96 7.21 11.84
N GLY A 53 27.28 7.46 10.56
CA GLY A 53 27.73 6.46 9.60
C GLY A 53 26.60 5.64 8.94
N TRP A 54 26.99 4.61 8.19
CA TRP A 54 26.08 3.75 7.43
C TRP A 54 25.11 2.95 8.32
N ARG A 55 25.55 2.59 9.53
CA ARG A 55 24.71 1.88 10.51
C ARG A 55 23.48 2.72 10.92
N ARG A 56 23.64 4.05 11.03
CA ARG A 56 22.51 4.96 11.26
C ARG A 56 21.50 4.88 10.11
N VAL A 57 21.98 4.86 8.87
CA VAL A 57 21.12 4.76 7.68
C VAL A 57 20.35 3.46 7.71
N VAL A 58 21.01 2.32 7.90
CA VAL A 58 20.38 0.99 7.97
C VAL A 58 19.37 0.90 9.11
N GLN A 59 19.71 1.31 10.33
CA GLN A 59 18.83 1.24 11.50
C GLN A 59 17.55 2.07 11.30
N ASN A 60 17.64 3.23 10.63
CA ASN A 60 16.54 4.14 10.40
C ASN A 60 15.85 3.95 9.03
N PHE A 61 16.16 2.89 8.31
CA PHE A 61 15.57 2.59 7.02
C PHE A 61 14.18 1.94 7.23
N ILE A 62 13.11 2.60 6.80
CA ILE A 62 11.72 2.21 7.07
C ILE A 62 11.03 1.67 5.80
N PRO A 63 9.95 0.87 5.91
CA PRO A 63 9.27 0.29 4.75
C PRO A 63 8.75 1.32 3.73
N SER A 64 8.52 2.57 4.13
CA SER A 64 8.07 3.63 3.21
C SER A 64 9.05 3.91 2.05
N TRP A 65 10.29 3.44 2.13
CA TRP A 65 11.23 3.51 1.01
C TRP A 65 10.78 2.69 -0.20
N PHE A 66 9.99 1.63 -0.02
CA PHE A 66 9.40 0.90 -1.15
C PHE A 66 8.39 1.72 -1.94
N ALA A 67 7.86 2.83 -1.39
CA ALA A 67 7.04 3.75 -2.16
C ALA A 67 7.82 4.42 -3.31
N VAL A 68 9.16 4.54 -3.19
CA VAL A 68 10.03 5.01 -4.27
C VAL A 68 9.97 4.08 -5.48
N THR A 69 10.06 2.76 -5.23
CA THR A 69 10.01 1.75 -6.29
C THR A 69 8.62 1.64 -6.90
N MET A 70 7.58 1.72 -6.08
CA MET A 70 6.20 1.77 -6.54
C MET A 70 5.96 2.98 -7.47
N GLY A 71 6.46 4.17 -7.06
CA GLY A 71 6.34 5.40 -7.84
C GLY A 71 7.22 5.44 -9.09
N THR A 72 8.41 4.84 -9.07
CA THR A 72 9.28 4.75 -10.25
C THR A 72 8.76 3.71 -11.23
N GLY A 73 8.26 2.60 -10.72
CA GLY A 73 7.71 1.53 -11.53
C GLY A 73 6.48 1.94 -12.32
N ILE A 74 5.54 2.69 -11.70
CA ILE A 74 4.36 3.16 -12.44
C ILE A 74 4.74 4.11 -13.58
N VAL A 75 5.78 4.94 -13.45
CA VAL A 75 6.28 5.78 -14.55
C VAL A 75 6.76 4.93 -15.73
N SER A 76 7.48 3.83 -15.45
CA SER A 76 7.90 2.89 -16.50
C SER A 76 6.70 2.28 -17.23
N VAL A 77 5.68 1.85 -16.51
CA VAL A 77 4.44 1.28 -17.07
C VAL A 77 3.68 2.32 -17.89
N LEU A 78 3.52 3.55 -17.37
CA LEU A 78 2.85 4.65 -18.08
C LEU A 78 3.55 5.01 -19.40
N LEU A 79 4.89 5.10 -19.40
CA LEU A 79 5.67 5.36 -20.60
C LEU A 79 5.52 4.25 -21.64
N HIS A 80 5.46 2.98 -21.20
CA HIS A 80 5.18 1.85 -22.06
C HIS A 80 3.77 1.94 -22.67
N SER A 81 2.75 2.22 -21.87
CA SER A 81 1.37 2.36 -22.34
C SER A 81 1.20 3.56 -23.29
N LEU A 82 1.89 4.66 -23.02
CA LEU A 82 1.93 5.80 -23.96
C LEU A 82 2.64 5.42 -25.27
N SER A 83 3.68 4.58 -25.24
CA SER A 83 4.38 4.15 -26.45
C SER A 83 3.49 3.29 -27.36
N THR A 84 2.61 2.48 -26.77
CA THR A 84 1.64 1.67 -27.54
C THR A 84 0.48 2.51 -28.08
N LEU A 85 0.13 3.59 -27.37
CA LEU A 85 -0.95 4.50 -27.78
C LEU A 85 -0.52 5.47 -28.90
N TYR A 86 0.73 5.95 -28.88
CA TYR A 86 1.28 6.93 -29.82
C TYR A 86 2.42 6.34 -30.64
N GLN A 87 2.09 5.71 -31.78
CA GLN A 87 3.02 5.00 -32.65
C GLN A 87 4.16 5.89 -33.18
N ASP A 88 3.89 7.17 -33.47
CA ASP A 88 4.89 8.11 -33.95
C ASP A 88 6.04 8.37 -32.98
N SER A 89 5.74 8.30 -31.68
CA SER A 89 6.70 8.50 -30.59
C SER A 89 7.16 7.20 -29.95
N TYR A 90 6.82 6.05 -30.51
CA TYR A 90 7.06 4.72 -29.93
C TYR A 90 8.51 4.51 -29.47
N ARG A 91 9.49 4.81 -30.34
CA ARG A 91 10.91 4.56 -30.03
C ARG A 91 11.38 5.33 -28.81
N LEU A 92 11.04 6.61 -28.71
CA LEU A 92 11.44 7.46 -27.59
C LEU A 92 10.78 6.99 -26.28
N LEU A 93 9.46 6.86 -26.29
CA LEU A 93 8.68 6.49 -25.11
C LEU A 93 9.06 5.09 -24.61
N ASN A 94 9.22 4.13 -25.51
CA ASN A 94 9.62 2.78 -25.14
C ASN A 94 11.06 2.74 -24.62
N THR A 95 11.99 3.52 -25.17
CA THR A 95 13.36 3.63 -24.64
C THR A 95 13.36 4.22 -23.24
N LEU A 96 12.60 5.30 -23.00
CA LEU A 96 12.45 5.88 -21.67
C LEU A 96 11.81 4.88 -20.69
N SER A 97 10.79 4.15 -21.13
CA SER A 97 10.16 3.09 -20.31
C SER A 97 11.18 2.05 -19.84
N ILE A 98 12.07 1.61 -20.73
CA ILE A 98 13.15 0.64 -20.40
C ILE A 98 14.14 1.25 -19.41
N ILE A 99 14.52 2.52 -19.59
CA ILE A 99 15.43 3.21 -18.66
C ILE A 99 14.80 3.28 -17.26
N PHE A 100 13.53 3.66 -17.16
CA PHE A 100 12.82 3.69 -15.88
C PHE A 100 12.61 2.29 -15.28
N PHE A 101 12.41 1.28 -16.12
CA PHE A 101 12.35 -0.11 -15.66
C PHE A 101 13.70 -0.56 -15.05
N ALA A 102 14.80 -0.34 -15.76
CA ALA A 102 16.14 -0.66 -15.24
C ALA A 102 16.44 0.09 -13.95
N LEU A 103 16.12 1.39 -13.90
CA LEU A 103 16.25 2.19 -12.68
C LEU A 103 15.43 1.61 -11.53
N ASN A 104 14.18 1.20 -11.80
CA ASN A 104 13.31 0.62 -10.78
C ASN A 104 13.85 -0.72 -10.24
N VAL A 105 14.38 -1.58 -11.11
CA VAL A 105 15.03 -2.84 -10.69
C VAL A 105 16.22 -2.58 -9.78
N VAL A 106 17.08 -1.62 -10.12
CA VAL A 106 18.24 -1.24 -9.30
C VAL A 106 17.77 -0.68 -7.95
N LEU A 107 16.82 0.26 -7.95
CA LEU A 107 16.29 0.86 -6.71
C LEU A 107 15.63 -0.20 -5.83
N PHE A 108 14.81 -1.08 -6.39
CA PHE A 108 14.14 -2.14 -5.65
C PHE A 108 15.17 -3.09 -5.00
N SER A 109 16.18 -3.52 -5.76
CA SER A 109 17.23 -4.39 -5.26
C SER A 109 18.02 -3.75 -4.13
N LEU A 110 18.38 -2.47 -4.25
CA LEU A 110 19.10 -1.73 -3.21
C LEU A 110 18.22 -1.54 -1.95
N ILE A 111 16.97 -1.14 -2.11
CA ILE A 111 16.03 -0.93 -1.00
C ILE A 111 15.74 -2.25 -0.28
N LEU A 112 15.56 -3.33 -1.02
CA LEU A 112 15.36 -4.67 -0.47
C LEU A 112 16.61 -5.12 0.31
N LEU A 113 17.81 -4.96 -0.27
CA LEU A 113 19.07 -5.31 0.39
C LEU A 113 19.24 -4.56 1.71
N VAL A 114 19.02 -3.23 1.72
CA VAL A 114 19.11 -2.42 2.95
C VAL A 114 18.06 -2.83 3.97
N SER A 115 16.84 -3.17 3.52
CA SER A 115 15.77 -3.66 4.40
C SER A 115 16.12 -5.02 5.02
N VAL A 116 16.64 -5.96 4.25
CA VAL A 116 17.12 -7.26 4.74
C VAL A 116 18.26 -7.04 5.75
N LEU A 117 19.24 -6.20 5.41
CA LEU A 117 20.34 -5.86 6.29
C LEU A 117 19.86 -5.22 7.61
N ARG A 118 18.83 -4.38 7.57
CA ARG A 118 18.22 -3.80 8.77
C ARG A 118 17.68 -4.88 9.70
N TYR A 119 16.86 -5.78 9.18
CA TYR A 119 16.18 -6.79 10.02
C TYR A 119 17.08 -7.94 10.43
N THR A 120 18.20 -8.17 9.74
CA THR A 120 19.23 -9.12 10.16
C THR A 120 20.16 -8.54 11.24
N LEU A 121 20.57 -7.27 11.12
CA LEU A 121 21.42 -6.61 12.10
C LEU A 121 20.64 -6.14 13.35
N TYR A 122 19.36 -5.79 13.18
CA TYR A 122 18.50 -5.24 14.23
C TYR A 122 17.15 -5.95 14.28
N PRO A 123 17.09 -7.27 14.63
CA PRO A 123 15.87 -8.08 14.49
C PRO A 123 14.66 -7.55 15.30
N ALA A 124 14.88 -6.94 16.45
CA ALA A 124 13.78 -6.36 17.22
C ALA A 124 13.13 -5.14 16.55
N THR A 125 13.80 -4.50 15.59
CA THR A 125 13.17 -3.41 14.83
C THR A 125 12.02 -3.91 13.95
N TRP A 126 11.98 -5.21 13.61
CA TRP A 126 10.89 -5.84 12.89
C TRP A 126 9.59 -5.81 13.71
N GLU A 127 9.65 -6.30 14.94
CA GLU A 127 8.47 -6.31 15.82
C GLU A 127 8.00 -4.90 16.17
N LEU A 128 8.93 -3.97 16.45
CA LEU A 128 8.61 -2.56 16.68
C LEU A 128 7.93 -1.91 15.48
N MET A 129 8.41 -2.18 14.27
CA MET A 129 7.81 -1.68 13.04
C MET A 129 6.43 -2.26 12.82
N LEU A 130 6.22 -3.57 13.06
CA LEU A 130 4.90 -4.21 12.93
C LEU A 130 3.88 -3.70 13.95
N ARG A 131 4.32 -3.31 15.14
CA ARG A 131 3.44 -2.73 16.19
C ARG A 131 3.12 -1.27 15.93
N HIS A 132 3.89 -0.58 15.09
CA HIS A 132 3.66 0.84 14.82
C HIS A 132 2.53 1.02 13.80
N PRO A 133 1.41 1.72 14.15
CA PRO A 133 0.18 1.74 13.36
C PRO A 133 0.34 2.37 11.96
N ALA A 134 1.26 3.30 11.78
CA ALA A 134 1.47 3.94 10.49
C ALA A 134 2.57 3.28 9.65
N GLN A 135 3.69 2.82 10.26
CA GLN A 135 4.82 2.28 9.50
C GLN A 135 4.59 0.89 8.93
N SER A 136 3.88 0.04 9.68
CA SER A 136 3.53 -1.30 9.23
C SER A 136 2.74 -1.30 7.92
N LEU A 137 1.87 -0.32 7.72
CA LEU A 137 1.03 -0.20 6.53
C LEU A 137 1.84 -0.03 5.24
N PHE A 138 3.01 0.63 5.34
CA PHE A 138 3.90 0.80 4.19
C PHE A 138 4.54 -0.50 3.71
N LEU A 139 4.46 -1.61 4.45
CA LEU A 139 4.86 -2.92 3.93
C LEU A 139 4.07 -3.31 2.66
N GLY A 140 2.82 -2.85 2.53
CA GLY A 140 2.03 -3.06 1.31
C GLY A 140 2.65 -2.43 0.05
N THR A 141 3.55 -1.44 0.18
CA THR A 141 4.23 -0.84 -0.97
C THR A 141 5.33 -1.74 -1.57
N LEU A 142 5.83 -2.73 -0.80
CA LEU A 142 6.82 -3.70 -1.28
C LEU A 142 6.28 -4.55 -2.43
N PRO A 143 5.17 -5.31 -2.28
CA PRO A 143 4.63 -6.09 -3.38
C PRO A 143 4.14 -5.19 -4.53
N MET A 144 3.55 -4.02 -4.28
CA MET A 144 3.15 -3.11 -5.35
C MET A 144 4.34 -2.63 -6.20
N GLY A 145 5.49 -2.35 -5.58
CA GLY A 145 6.73 -2.02 -6.28
C GLY A 145 7.26 -3.21 -7.09
N PHE A 146 7.19 -4.42 -6.52
CA PHE A 146 7.62 -5.64 -7.19
C PHE A 146 6.70 -6.01 -8.37
N ALA A 147 5.38 -5.87 -8.23
CA ALA A 147 4.42 -6.08 -9.31
C ALA A 147 4.72 -5.23 -10.55
N THR A 148 5.16 -3.97 -10.38
CA THR A 148 5.57 -3.13 -11.52
C THR A 148 6.79 -3.70 -12.24
N ILE A 149 7.71 -4.34 -11.52
CA ILE A 149 8.85 -5.05 -12.11
C ILE A 149 8.37 -6.29 -12.87
N VAL A 150 7.47 -7.08 -12.30
CA VAL A 150 6.86 -8.25 -12.96
C VAL A 150 6.18 -7.85 -14.27
N ASN A 151 5.38 -6.76 -14.25
CA ASN A 151 4.72 -6.23 -15.45
C ASN A 151 5.72 -5.85 -16.53
N MET A 152 6.72 -5.04 -16.20
CA MET A 152 7.70 -4.59 -17.17
C MET A 152 8.61 -5.72 -17.64
N PHE A 153 8.93 -6.68 -16.78
CA PHE A 153 9.67 -7.88 -17.16
C PHE A 153 8.86 -8.71 -18.18
N THR A 154 7.56 -8.87 -17.94
CA THR A 154 6.65 -9.57 -18.87
C THR A 154 6.54 -8.86 -20.22
N LEU A 155 6.39 -7.52 -20.20
CA LEU A 155 6.18 -6.72 -21.41
C LEU A 155 7.46 -6.51 -22.25
N ILE A 156 8.62 -6.45 -21.59
CA ILE A 156 9.89 -6.09 -22.26
C ILE A 156 10.83 -7.30 -22.42
N CYS A 157 11.05 -8.06 -21.34
CA CYS A 157 12.05 -9.12 -21.33
C CYS A 157 11.53 -10.41 -22.00
N VAL A 158 10.30 -10.80 -21.70
CA VAL A 158 9.71 -12.04 -22.25
C VAL A 158 9.68 -12.03 -23.80
N PRO A 159 9.20 -10.97 -24.49
CA PRO A 159 9.21 -10.95 -25.95
C PRO A 159 10.61 -10.94 -26.56
N ARG A 160 11.61 -10.40 -25.84
CA ARG A 160 12.99 -10.27 -26.37
C ARG A 160 13.84 -11.51 -26.15
N TRP A 161 13.69 -12.16 -24.98
CA TRP A 161 14.53 -13.30 -24.59
C TRP A 161 13.89 -14.63 -24.91
N GLY A 162 12.53 -14.69 -24.99
CA GLY A 162 11.78 -15.88 -25.32
C GLY A 162 11.97 -17.06 -24.35
N GLY A 163 11.61 -18.28 -24.79
CA GLY A 163 11.89 -19.51 -24.10
C GLY A 163 11.38 -19.57 -22.65
N PRO A 164 12.23 -19.95 -21.68
CA PRO A 164 11.82 -20.14 -20.28
C PRO A 164 11.58 -18.84 -19.52
N THR A 165 11.86 -17.66 -20.11
CA THR A 165 11.75 -16.36 -19.45
C THR A 165 10.35 -16.08 -18.93
N ILE A 166 9.32 -16.57 -19.63
CA ILE A 166 7.92 -16.44 -19.19
C ILE A 166 7.66 -17.18 -17.87
N TYR A 167 8.24 -18.34 -17.67
CA TYR A 167 8.09 -19.10 -16.42
C TYR A 167 8.81 -18.42 -15.25
N ILE A 168 9.90 -17.67 -15.52
CA ILE A 168 10.56 -16.81 -14.52
C ILE A 168 9.59 -15.69 -14.12
N ALA A 169 8.97 -15.02 -15.10
CA ALA A 169 7.96 -13.99 -14.82
C ALA A 169 6.78 -14.56 -14.00
N TRP A 170 6.33 -15.75 -14.33
CA TRP A 170 5.25 -16.45 -13.63
C TRP A 170 5.63 -16.81 -12.20
N ALA A 171 6.83 -17.30 -11.97
CA ALA A 171 7.35 -17.57 -10.63
C ALA A 171 7.47 -16.26 -9.80
N MET A 172 7.97 -15.16 -10.39
CA MET A 172 8.02 -13.85 -9.76
C MET A 172 6.61 -13.38 -9.36
N TRP A 173 5.63 -13.57 -10.24
CA TRP A 173 4.24 -13.22 -9.94
C TRP A 173 3.67 -14.03 -8.78
N TRP A 174 3.92 -15.34 -8.69
CA TRP A 174 3.48 -16.15 -7.55
C TRP A 174 4.09 -15.70 -6.23
N ILE A 175 5.37 -15.27 -6.24
CA ILE A 175 6.02 -14.65 -5.06
C ILE A 175 5.28 -13.36 -4.70
N ASP A 176 4.97 -12.52 -5.67
CA ASP A 176 4.22 -11.28 -5.45
C ASP A 176 2.83 -11.53 -4.86
N VAL A 177 2.10 -12.51 -5.40
CA VAL A 177 0.80 -12.95 -4.88
C VAL A 177 0.91 -13.36 -3.40
N ALA A 178 1.88 -14.20 -3.06
CA ALA A 178 2.05 -14.66 -1.68
C ALA A 178 2.33 -13.49 -0.73
N VAL A 179 3.21 -12.56 -1.11
CA VAL A 179 3.54 -11.38 -0.30
C VAL A 179 2.35 -10.42 -0.22
N SER A 180 1.64 -10.20 -1.32
CA SER A 180 0.44 -9.34 -1.38
C SER A 180 -0.67 -9.85 -0.45
N VAL A 181 -0.95 -11.15 -0.49
CA VAL A 181 -1.95 -11.80 0.38
C VAL A 181 -1.52 -11.73 1.85
N ALA A 182 -0.24 -12.00 2.13
CA ALA A 182 0.30 -11.88 3.49
C ALA A 182 0.18 -10.44 4.03
N CYS A 183 0.44 -9.42 3.23
CA CYS A 183 0.23 -8.03 3.60
C CYS A 183 -1.25 -7.71 3.80
N CYS A 184 -2.13 -8.13 2.86
CA CYS A 184 -3.55 -7.81 2.87
C CYS A 184 -4.30 -8.42 4.06
N PHE A 185 -3.93 -9.62 4.49
CA PHE A 185 -4.57 -10.26 5.64
C PHE A 185 -3.82 -10.00 6.94
N GLY A 186 -2.49 -10.07 6.89
CA GLY A 186 -1.66 -9.96 8.09
C GLY A 186 -1.69 -8.55 8.71
N LEU A 187 -1.59 -7.49 7.91
CA LEU A 187 -1.55 -6.13 8.45
C LEU A 187 -2.91 -5.66 9.00
N PRO A 188 -4.06 -5.85 8.33
CA PRO A 188 -5.36 -5.59 8.96
C PRO A 188 -5.59 -6.41 10.23
N PHE A 189 -5.15 -7.67 10.27
CA PHE A 189 -5.22 -8.48 11.49
C PHE A 189 -4.35 -7.91 12.62
N GLN A 190 -3.14 -7.42 12.32
CA GLN A 190 -2.32 -6.68 13.29
C GLN A 190 -3.03 -5.40 13.78
N MET A 191 -3.71 -4.68 12.88
CA MET A 191 -4.50 -3.49 13.25
C MET A 191 -5.62 -3.83 14.22
N MET A 192 -6.26 -4.99 14.08
CA MET A 192 -7.34 -5.45 14.95
C MET A 192 -6.85 -5.95 16.32
N THR A 193 -5.62 -6.47 16.39
CA THR A 193 -5.12 -7.18 17.57
C THR A 193 -4.07 -6.45 18.38
N LYS A 194 -3.26 -5.61 17.74
CA LYS A 194 -2.08 -5.00 18.38
C LYS A 194 -2.01 -3.47 18.27
N HIS A 195 -2.65 -2.87 17.26
CA HIS A 195 -2.56 -1.43 17.07
C HIS A 195 -3.62 -0.72 17.91
N GLN A 196 -3.22 0.37 18.55
CA GLN A 196 -4.15 1.30 19.20
C GLN A 196 -4.60 2.34 18.16
N ASN A 197 -5.62 1.99 17.38
CA ASN A 197 -6.16 2.85 16.35
C ASN A 197 -7.27 3.74 16.92
N ARG A 198 -7.13 5.06 16.71
CA ARG A 198 -8.20 6.03 16.97
C ARG A 198 -8.77 6.50 15.63
N HIS A 199 -10.08 6.63 15.54
CA HIS A 199 -10.75 7.07 14.32
C HIS A 199 -10.25 8.44 13.84
N GLU A 200 -9.99 9.38 14.75
CA GLU A 200 -9.46 10.73 14.45
C GLU A 200 -8.08 10.72 13.77
N THR A 201 -7.23 9.73 14.10
CA THR A 201 -5.88 9.59 13.53
C THR A 201 -5.83 8.72 12.29
N MET A 202 -6.96 8.16 11.85
CA MET A 202 -7.05 7.35 10.66
C MET A 202 -6.63 8.14 9.43
N THR A 203 -5.80 7.54 8.58
CA THR A 203 -5.39 8.07 7.27
C THR A 203 -5.71 7.07 6.17
N ALA A 204 -5.73 7.53 4.92
CA ALA A 204 -5.93 6.64 3.79
C ALA A 204 -4.76 5.64 3.56
N ALA A 205 -3.67 5.73 4.34
CA ALA A 205 -2.61 4.72 4.34
C ALA A 205 -3.10 3.30 4.71
N TRP A 206 -4.27 3.18 5.35
CA TRP A 206 -4.94 1.89 5.58
C TRP A 206 -5.23 1.12 4.29
N LEU A 207 -5.29 1.81 3.15
CA LEU A 207 -5.47 1.21 1.84
C LEU A 207 -4.19 0.51 1.32
N LEU A 208 -2.99 0.90 1.76
CA LEU A 208 -1.74 0.41 1.19
C LEU A 208 -1.62 -1.13 1.19
N PRO A 209 -1.85 -1.85 2.32
CA PRO A 209 -1.79 -3.29 2.31
C PRO A 209 -2.93 -3.95 1.51
N ILE A 210 -4.08 -3.28 1.41
CA ILE A 210 -5.30 -3.81 0.80
C ILE A 210 -5.25 -3.69 -0.73
N VAL A 211 -4.57 -2.68 -1.26
CA VAL A 211 -4.40 -2.47 -2.70
C VAL A 211 -3.39 -3.45 -3.32
N ALA A 212 -2.46 -3.99 -2.54
CA ALA A 212 -1.44 -4.92 -3.03
C ALA A 212 -2.01 -6.10 -3.85
N PRO A 213 -3.02 -6.86 -3.39
CA PRO A 213 -3.61 -7.94 -4.20
C PRO A 213 -4.33 -7.42 -5.46
N ILE A 214 -4.85 -6.18 -5.47
CA ILE A 214 -5.46 -5.60 -6.68
C ILE A 214 -4.37 -5.36 -7.75
N VAL A 215 -3.17 -4.93 -7.30
CA VAL A 215 -2.03 -4.74 -8.21
C VAL A 215 -1.52 -6.09 -8.73
N ALA A 216 -1.40 -7.11 -7.85
CA ALA A 216 -1.04 -8.47 -8.26
C ALA A 216 -2.07 -9.07 -9.24
N ALA A 217 -3.35 -8.75 -9.09
CA ALA A 217 -4.41 -9.18 -10.01
C ALA A 217 -4.21 -8.64 -11.43
N SER A 218 -3.90 -7.34 -11.58
CA SER A 218 -3.62 -6.77 -12.91
C SER A 218 -2.33 -7.33 -13.51
N SER A 219 -1.31 -7.55 -12.68
CA SER A 219 -0.07 -8.19 -13.14
C SER A 219 -0.30 -9.61 -13.64
N GLY A 220 -1.21 -10.35 -12.99
CA GLY A 220 -1.62 -11.67 -13.45
C GLY A 220 -2.33 -11.63 -14.81
N ALA A 221 -3.17 -10.63 -15.08
CA ALA A 221 -3.82 -10.46 -16.37
C ALA A 221 -2.77 -10.19 -17.49
N VAL A 222 -1.84 -9.27 -17.25
CA VAL A 222 -0.74 -8.96 -18.18
C VAL A 222 0.12 -10.20 -18.45
N LEU A 223 0.42 -10.98 -17.41
CA LEU A 223 1.21 -12.21 -17.52
C LEU A 223 0.47 -13.31 -18.26
N ALA A 224 -0.83 -13.49 -18.00
CA ALA A 224 -1.67 -14.50 -18.65
C ALA A 224 -1.70 -14.33 -20.16
N ALA A 225 -1.63 -13.10 -20.66
CA ALA A 225 -1.54 -12.79 -22.09
C ALA A 225 -0.28 -13.37 -22.77
N ALA A 226 0.78 -13.61 -22.00
CA ALA A 226 2.07 -14.08 -22.50
C ALA A 226 2.32 -15.57 -22.23
N LEU A 227 1.51 -16.24 -21.40
CA LEU A 227 1.64 -17.65 -21.09
C LEU A 227 1.27 -18.53 -22.28
N PRO A 228 2.13 -19.47 -22.69
CA PRO A 228 1.87 -20.33 -23.85
C PRO A 228 0.89 -21.47 -23.55
N ASP A 229 0.76 -21.87 -22.30
CA ASP A 229 -0.17 -22.92 -21.87
C ASP A 229 -1.49 -22.31 -21.40
N PRO A 230 -2.62 -22.60 -22.08
CA PRO A 230 -3.94 -22.09 -21.71
C PRO A 230 -4.37 -22.47 -20.28
N GLN A 231 -3.94 -23.62 -19.75
CA GLN A 231 -4.27 -24.03 -18.38
C GLN A 231 -3.52 -23.18 -17.33
N HIS A 232 -2.25 -22.87 -17.58
CA HIS A 232 -1.50 -21.95 -16.72
C HIS A 232 -2.07 -20.53 -16.78
N ALA A 233 -2.48 -20.08 -17.98
CA ALA A 233 -3.14 -18.79 -18.16
C ALA A 233 -4.50 -18.76 -17.42
N LEU A 234 -5.30 -19.81 -17.51
CA LEU A 234 -6.57 -19.95 -16.79
C LEU A 234 -6.36 -19.89 -15.27
N LEU A 235 -5.41 -20.66 -14.73
CA LEU A 235 -5.09 -20.64 -13.30
C LEU A 235 -4.70 -19.22 -12.85
N THR A 236 -3.88 -18.53 -13.64
CA THR A 236 -3.43 -17.17 -13.35
C THR A 236 -4.60 -16.19 -13.33
N ILE A 237 -5.54 -16.28 -14.30
CA ILE A 237 -6.71 -15.41 -14.35
C ILE A 237 -7.67 -15.68 -13.20
N ILE A 238 -7.98 -16.93 -12.89
CA ILE A 238 -8.88 -17.28 -11.78
C ILE A 238 -8.30 -16.75 -10.46
N THR A 239 -7.02 -16.98 -10.23
CA THR A 239 -6.33 -16.45 -9.04
C THR A 239 -6.40 -14.94 -9.01
N SER A 240 -6.21 -14.27 -10.15
CA SER A 240 -6.28 -12.80 -10.24
C SER A 240 -7.69 -12.25 -9.96
N TYR A 241 -8.75 -12.94 -10.41
CA TYR A 241 -10.12 -12.58 -10.02
C TYR A 241 -10.35 -12.68 -8.51
N VAL A 242 -9.82 -13.74 -7.87
CA VAL A 242 -9.89 -13.91 -6.42
C VAL A 242 -9.15 -12.77 -5.70
N LEU A 243 -7.95 -12.41 -6.15
CA LEU A 243 -7.15 -11.32 -5.59
C LEU A 243 -7.88 -9.98 -5.74
N TRP A 244 -8.47 -9.72 -6.91
CA TRP A 244 -9.28 -8.53 -7.15
C TRP A 244 -10.49 -8.48 -6.22
N GLY A 245 -11.21 -9.61 -6.11
CA GLY A 245 -12.36 -9.78 -5.22
C GLY A 245 -12.02 -9.68 -3.73
N THR A 246 -10.78 -9.93 -3.35
CA THR A 246 -10.27 -9.72 -1.98
C THR A 246 -10.00 -8.24 -1.73
N GLY A 247 -9.31 -7.57 -2.65
CA GLY A 247 -8.81 -6.21 -2.42
C GLY A 247 -9.87 -5.12 -2.62
N VAL A 248 -10.65 -5.18 -3.71
CA VAL A 248 -11.60 -4.10 -4.06
C VAL A 248 -12.73 -3.96 -3.03
N PRO A 249 -13.48 -5.00 -2.64
CA PRO A 249 -14.52 -4.86 -1.62
C PRO A 249 -13.97 -4.38 -0.27
N LEU A 250 -12.82 -4.89 0.16
CA LEU A 250 -12.19 -4.47 1.41
C LEU A 250 -11.76 -2.99 1.34
N SER A 251 -11.29 -2.53 0.18
CA SER A 251 -11.00 -1.10 -0.04
C SER A 251 -12.24 -0.24 0.10
N MET A 252 -13.42 -0.69 -0.37
CA MET A 252 -14.68 0.04 -0.23
C MET A 252 -15.05 0.25 1.24
N PHE A 253 -14.90 -0.77 2.09
CA PHE A 253 -15.13 -0.59 3.53
C PHE A 253 -14.21 0.47 4.14
N VAL A 254 -12.93 0.44 3.80
CA VAL A 254 -11.96 1.45 4.30
C VAL A 254 -12.31 2.85 3.77
N LEU A 255 -12.74 2.97 2.51
CA LEU A 255 -13.14 4.25 1.92
C LEU A 255 -14.36 4.85 2.60
N VAL A 256 -15.36 4.05 2.95
CA VAL A 256 -16.53 4.51 3.71
C VAL A 256 -16.11 5.04 5.08
N MET A 257 -15.28 4.28 5.81
CA MET A 257 -14.75 4.72 7.11
C MET A 257 -13.90 5.99 6.98
N TYR A 258 -13.08 6.08 5.93
CA TYR A 258 -12.23 7.23 5.70
C TYR A 258 -13.05 8.48 5.31
N PHE A 259 -14.09 8.33 4.50
CA PHE A 259 -15.02 9.42 4.21
C PHE A 259 -15.71 9.93 5.49
N HIS A 260 -16.22 9.02 6.32
CA HIS A 260 -16.80 9.36 7.63
C HIS A 260 -15.80 10.11 8.50
N ARG A 261 -14.55 9.61 8.57
CA ARG A 261 -13.47 10.28 9.32
C ARG A 261 -13.23 11.71 8.82
N LEU A 262 -13.17 11.93 7.51
CA LEU A 262 -12.97 13.28 6.94
C LEU A 262 -14.14 14.21 7.25
N ALA A 263 -15.38 13.70 7.21
CA ALA A 263 -16.57 14.49 7.52
C ALA A 263 -16.60 14.93 9.00
N VAL A 264 -16.27 14.03 9.93
CA VAL A 264 -16.33 14.28 11.38
C VAL A 264 -15.10 15.03 11.89
N HIS A 265 -13.89 14.54 11.57
CA HIS A 265 -12.62 15.02 12.14
C HIS A 265 -11.84 15.96 11.21
N LYS A 266 -12.43 16.40 10.09
CA LYS A 266 -11.83 17.33 9.11
C LYS A 266 -10.61 16.72 8.39
N LEU A 267 -9.83 17.56 7.72
CA LEU A 267 -8.65 17.12 6.96
C LEU A 267 -7.56 16.56 7.88
N PRO A 268 -6.78 15.59 7.41
CA PRO A 268 -5.65 15.07 8.18
C PRO A 268 -4.55 16.12 8.37
N PRO A 269 -3.65 15.91 9.35
CA PRO A 269 -2.51 16.81 9.59
C PRO A 269 -1.67 17.01 8.32
N GLN A 270 -1.03 18.18 8.21
CA GLN A 270 -0.26 18.58 7.02
C GLN A 270 0.84 17.60 6.64
N GLU A 271 1.43 16.91 7.61
CA GLU A 271 2.51 15.94 7.40
C GLU A 271 2.05 14.69 6.63
N VAL A 272 0.77 14.31 6.75
CA VAL A 272 0.18 13.13 6.12
C VAL A 272 -0.92 13.46 5.11
N ILE A 273 -1.09 14.74 4.78
CA ILE A 273 -2.15 15.21 3.87
C ILE A 273 -2.07 14.54 2.49
N VAL A 274 -0.88 14.20 2.03
CA VAL A 274 -0.68 13.52 0.74
C VAL A 274 -1.43 12.19 0.65
N SER A 275 -1.70 11.55 1.79
CA SER A 275 -2.47 10.30 1.83
C SER A 275 -3.89 10.43 1.25
N VAL A 276 -4.45 11.65 1.12
CA VAL A 276 -5.79 11.87 0.50
C VAL A 276 -5.85 11.42 -0.98
N PHE A 277 -4.71 11.18 -1.63
CA PHE A 277 -4.65 10.64 -3.00
C PHE A 277 -4.71 9.10 -3.03
N LEU A 278 -4.43 8.42 -1.92
CA LEU A 278 -4.42 6.95 -1.87
C LEU A 278 -5.75 6.29 -2.28
N PRO A 279 -6.94 6.90 -2.04
CA PRO A 279 -8.21 6.37 -2.55
C PRO A 279 -8.28 6.17 -4.07
N LEU A 280 -7.50 6.93 -4.85
CA LEU A 280 -7.40 6.72 -6.29
C LEU A 280 -6.75 5.37 -6.65
N GLY A 281 -5.92 4.81 -5.74
CA GLY A 281 -5.28 3.52 -5.93
C GLY A 281 -6.27 2.40 -6.23
N PRO A 282 -7.15 2.04 -5.29
CA PRO A 282 -8.12 0.97 -5.52
C PRO A 282 -9.13 1.30 -6.63
N MET A 283 -9.46 2.58 -6.86
CA MET A 283 -10.37 2.98 -7.94
C MET A 283 -9.73 2.81 -9.31
N GLY A 284 -8.57 3.42 -9.53
CA GLY A 284 -7.84 3.32 -10.79
C GLY A 284 -7.33 1.91 -11.06
N GLN A 285 -6.64 1.31 -10.09
CA GLN A 285 -6.09 -0.04 -10.24
C GLN A 285 -7.18 -1.10 -10.34
N GLY A 286 -8.26 -0.99 -9.54
CA GLY A 286 -9.39 -1.91 -9.59
C GLY A 286 -10.11 -1.86 -10.93
N GLY A 287 -10.33 -0.65 -11.48
CA GLY A 287 -10.93 -0.46 -12.79
C GLY A 287 -10.05 -1.00 -13.92
N TYR A 288 -8.76 -0.67 -13.90
CA TYR A 288 -7.79 -1.21 -14.86
C TYR A 288 -7.72 -2.74 -14.82
N SER A 289 -7.57 -3.31 -13.62
CA SER A 289 -7.46 -4.76 -13.43
C SER A 289 -8.66 -5.52 -13.96
N ILE A 290 -9.89 -5.07 -13.68
CA ILE A 290 -11.09 -5.81 -14.07
C ILE A 290 -11.32 -5.76 -15.59
N MET A 291 -10.91 -4.68 -16.26
CA MET A 291 -10.92 -4.61 -17.73
C MET A 291 -9.92 -5.59 -18.35
N GLU A 292 -8.67 -5.60 -17.85
CA GLU A 292 -7.63 -6.52 -18.32
C GLU A 292 -8.04 -7.98 -18.10
N LEU A 293 -8.57 -8.31 -16.92
CA LEU A 293 -9.08 -9.65 -16.60
C LEU A 293 -10.22 -10.05 -17.51
N GLY A 294 -11.16 -9.13 -17.79
CA GLY A 294 -12.25 -9.38 -18.73
C GLY A 294 -11.74 -9.66 -20.15
N THR A 295 -10.78 -8.86 -20.63
CA THR A 295 -10.14 -9.06 -21.94
C THR A 295 -9.43 -10.41 -22.02
N MET A 296 -8.77 -10.84 -20.95
CA MET A 296 -8.11 -12.15 -20.92
C MET A 296 -9.11 -13.31 -20.77
N ALA A 297 -10.17 -13.14 -19.99
CA ALA A 297 -11.24 -14.15 -19.89
C ALA A 297 -11.92 -14.40 -21.24
N MET A 298 -12.17 -13.33 -22.02
CA MET A 298 -12.73 -13.44 -23.38
C MET A 298 -11.84 -14.29 -24.31
N LYS A 299 -10.51 -14.25 -24.14
CA LYS A 299 -9.58 -15.05 -24.96
C LYS A 299 -9.41 -16.49 -24.46
N ILE A 300 -9.23 -16.67 -23.15
CA ILE A 300 -8.77 -17.94 -22.57
C ILE A 300 -9.93 -18.90 -22.25
N PHE A 301 -11.10 -18.40 -21.85
CA PHE A 301 -12.22 -19.27 -21.49
C PHE A 301 -12.76 -20.12 -22.66
N PRO A 302 -12.88 -19.58 -23.89
CA PRO A 302 -13.22 -20.42 -25.05
C PRO A 302 -12.15 -21.51 -25.34
N GLU A 303 -10.86 -21.18 -25.23
CA GLU A 303 -9.77 -22.13 -25.47
C GLU A 303 -9.74 -23.28 -24.45
N THR A 304 -10.08 -22.99 -23.21
CA THR A 304 -10.07 -23.95 -22.09
C THR A 304 -11.43 -24.57 -21.83
N GLN A 305 -12.46 -24.19 -22.61
CA GLN A 305 -13.86 -24.60 -22.42
C GLN A 305 -14.36 -24.39 -20.99
N THR A 306 -13.97 -23.27 -20.37
CA THR A 306 -14.30 -22.95 -18.99
C THR A 306 -15.68 -22.31 -18.89
N LEU A 307 -16.51 -22.84 -17.98
CA LEU A 307 -17.90 -22.37 -17.73
C LEU A 307 -18.79 -22.49 -18.98
N HIS A 308 -19.55 -21.44 -19.27
CA HIS A 308 -20.42 -21.36 -20.44
C HIS A 308 -19.68 -20.74 -21.64
N PRO A 309 -19.98 -21.11 -22.92
CA PRO A 309 -19.31 -20.54 -24.08
C PRO A 309 -19.31 -19.00 -24.14
N ALA A 310 -20.34 -18.33 -23.62
CA ALA A 310 -20.44 -16.87 -23.54
C ALA A 310 -19.78 -16.28 -22.29
N ALA A 311 -19.17 -17.08 -21.42
CA ALA A 311 -18.68 -16.58 -20.12
C ALA A 311 -17.57 -15.53 -20.27
N GLY A 312 -16.67 -15.70 -21.24
CA GLY A 312 -15.62 -14.74 -21.55
C GLY A 312 -16.18 -13.38 -21.98
N ASP A 313 -17.12 -13.37 -22.91
CA ASP A 313 -17.76 -12.16 -23.42
C ASP A 313 -18.55 -11.41 -22.30
N ILE A 314 -19.27 -12.18 -21.47
CA ILE A 314 -20.00 -11.63 -20.32
C ILE A 314 -19.04 -10.96 -19.34
N LEU A 315 -17.93 -11.61 -19.00
CA LEU A 315 -16.94 -11.05 -18.07
C LEU A 315 -16.22 -9.82 -18.64
N TYR A 316 -15.98 -9.79 -19.95
CA TYR A 316 -15.43 -8.61 -20.62
C TYR A 316 -16.36 -7.41 -20.50
N VAL A 317 -17.64 -7.55 -20.89
CA VAL A 317 -18.64 -6.46 -20.83
C VAL A 317 -18.91 -6.03 -19.39
N LEU A 318 -19.05 -7.01 -18.47
CA LEU A 318 -19.26 -6.72 -17.05
C LEU A 318 -18.04 -6.01 -16.45
N GLY A 319 -16.82 -6.47 -16.76
CA GLY A 319 -15.57 -5.86 -16.30
C GLY A 319 -15.45 -4.41 -16.73
N PHE A 320 -15.80 -4.11 -17.98
CA PHE A 320 -15.85 -2.73 -18.48
C PHE A 320 -16.87 -1.88 -17.72
N GLY A 321 -18.10 -2.38 -17.50
CA GLY A 321 -19.13 -1.67 -16.73
C GLY A 321 -18.71 -1.36 -15.30
N ILE A 322 -18.11 -2.34 -14.61
CA ILE A 322 -17.56 -2.15 -13.26
C ILE A 322 -16.43 -1.12 -13.28
N ALA A 323 -15.55 -1.15 -14.28
CA ALA A 323 -14.46 -0.19 -14.40
C ALA A 323 -14.96 1.26 -14.54
N LEU A 324 -16.03 1.50 -15.31
CA LEU A 324 -16.63 2.82 -15.42
C LEU A 324 -17.20 3.32 -14.08
N ILE A 325 -17.81 2.43 -13.30
CA ILE A 325 -18.32 2.78 -11.95
C ILE A 325 -17.16 3.15 -11.03
N LEU A 326 -16.09 2.35 -11.01
CA LEU A 326 -14.90 2.62 -10.20
C LEU A 326 -14.20 3.91 -10.64
N TRP A 327 -14.10 4.14 -11.93
CA TRP A 327 -13.52 5.36 -12.49
C TRP A 327 -14.33 6.60 -12.09
N GLY A 328 -15.66 6.54 -12.21
CA GLY A 328 -16.55 7.63 -11.77
C GLY A 328 -16.42 7.92 -10.28
N PHE A 329 -16.33 6.88 -9.44
CA PHE A 329 -16.08 7.05 -8.01
C PHE A 329 -14.67 7.58 -7.74
N GLY A 330 -13.69 7.22 -8.55
CA GLY A 330 -12.34 7.79 -8.54
C GLY A 330 -12.33 9.30 -8.79
N LEU A 331 -13.19 9.85 -9.66
CA LEU A 331 -13.31 11.30 -9.86
C LEU A 331 -13.71 12.03 -8.57
N VAL A 332 -14.61 11.45 -7.78
CA VAL A 332 -15.02 12.05 -6.49
C VAL A 332 -13.81 12.16 -5.56
N TRP A 333 -13.02 11.10 -5.43
CA TRP A 333 -11.81 11.09 -4.61
C TRP A 333 -10.72 11.99 -5.17
N PHE A 334 -10.60 12.10 -6.48
CA PHE A 334 -9.66 13.01 -7.13
C PHE A 334 -9.99 14.47 -6.81
N PHE A 335 -11.27 14.82 -6.88
CA PHE A 335 -11.73 16.16 -6.49
C PHE A 335 -11.44 16.43 -5.00
N PHE A 336 -11.77 15.50 -4.10
CA PHE A 336 -11.48 15.68 -2.67
C PHE A 336 -9.99 15.82 -2.40
N ALA A 337 -9.16 15.06 -3.10
CA ALA A 337 -7.72 15.14 -2.97
C ALA A 337 -7.17 16.50 -3.41
N LEU A 338 -7.56 16.99 -4.59
CA LEU A 338 -7.15 18.30 -5.11
C LEU A 338 -7.64 19.44 -4.20
N ALA A 339 -8.91 19.39 -3.76
CA ALA A 339 -9.47 20.38 -2.85
C ALA A 339 -8.77 20.38 -1.49
N SER A 340 -8.32 19.22 -1.00
CA SER A 340 -7.60 19.12 0.27
C SER A 340 -6.21 19.72 0.22
N ILE A 341 -5.43 19.42 -0.82
CA ILE A 341 -4.07 19.95 -0.94
C ILE A 341 -4.04 21.44 -1.29
N SER A 342 -5.06 21.96 -2.01
CA SER A 342 -5.13 23.39 -2.33
C SER A 342 -5.28 24.28 -1.09
N ARG A 343 -5.75 23.70 0.03
CA ARG A 343 -5.95 24.41 1.31
C ARG A 343 -4.84 24.18 2.32
N SER A 344 -3.81 23.38 2.00
CA SER A 344 -2.79 22.96 2.94
C SER A 344 -1.39 23.31 2.44
N LYS A 345 -0.56 23.88 3.33
CA LYS A 345 0.89 23.94 3.12
C LYS A 345 1.51 22.74 3.81
N PHE A 346 2.23 21.91 3.09
CA PHE A 346 2.77 20.67 3.64
C PHE A 346 4.25 20.51 3.32
N PRO A 347 5.06 20.09 4.31
CA PRO A 347 6.50 19.89 4.13
C PRO A 347 6.77 18.66 3.28
N PHE A 348 7.92 18.66 2.60
CA PHE A 348 8.37 17.47 1.88
C PHE A 348 8.74 16.35 2.86
N ASN A 349 8.21 15.15 2.63
CA ASN A 349 8.55 13.91 3.33
C ASN A 349 8.37 12.71 2.39
N MET A 350 8.72 11.49 2.87
CA MET A 350 8.58 10.25 2.06
C MET A 350 7.14 9.96 1.62
N GLY A 351 6.14 10.53 2.28
CA GLY A 351 4.73 10.43 1.89
C GLY A 351 4.42 11.03 0.52
N TRP A 352 5.25 11.93 -0.01
CA TRP A 352 5.07 12.50 -1.35
C TRP A 352 5.11 11.45 -2.47
N TRP A 353 5.78 10.33 -2.26
CA TRP A 353 5.71 9.19 -3.18
C TRP A 353 4.31 8.58 -3.28
N GLY A 354 3.43 8.86 -2.30
CA GLY A 354 2.01 8.50 -2.33
C GLY A 354 1.17 9.24 -3.37
N PHE A 355 1.69 10.29 -4.03
CA PHE A 355 1.04 10.92 -5.18
C PHE A 355 1.14 10.08 -6.45
N THR A 356 2.33 9.53 -6.72
CA THR A 356 2.71 9.05 -8.05
C THR A 356 1.92 7.83 -8.49
N PHE A 357 1.86 6.79 -7.67
CA PHE A 357 1.21 5.54 -8.04
C PHE A 357 -0.33 5.68 -8.15
N PRO A 358 -1.06 6.24 -7.16
CA PRO A 358 -2.52 6.36 -7.25
C PRO A 358 -3.00 7.18 -8.44
N ILE A 359 -2.34 8.32 -8.72
CA ILE A 359 -2.67 9.13 -9.89
C ILE A 359 -2.29 8.38 -11.18
N GLY A 360 -1.16 7.68 -11.17
CA GLY A 360 -0.69 6.90 -12.33
C GLY A 360 -1.65 5.79 -12.73
N VAL A 361 -2.13 5.00 -11.77
CA VAL A 361 -3.09 3.91 -12.07
C VAL A 361 -4.47 4.45 -12.49
N PHE A 362 -4.85 5.63 -12.01
CA PHE A 362 -6.05 6.30 -12.48
C PHE A 362 -5.89 6.78 -13.95
N GLY A 363 -4.68 7.24 -14.33
CA GLY A 363 -4.30 7.52 -15.71
C GLY A 363 -4.32 6.27 -16.60
N MET A 364 -3.79 5.14 -16.10
CA MET A 364 -3.84 3.83 -16.79
C MET A 364 -5.29 3.40 -17.08
N SER A 365 -6.15 3.45 -16.07
CA SER A 365 -7.56 3.12 -16.23
C SER A 365 -8.25 4.04 -17.25
N SER A 366 -7.93 5.34 -17.23
CA SER A 366 -8.48 6.29 -18.21
C SER A 366 -8.00 5.98 -19.64
N MET A 367 -6.73 5.66 -19.84
CA MET A 367 -6.20 5.28 -21.17
C MET A 367 -6.88 4.01 -21.70
N MET A 368 -7.05 3.00 -20.84
CA MET A 368 -7.69 1.74 -21.23
C MET A 368 -9.18 1.95 -21.58
N ILE A 369 -9.94 2.72 -20.80
CA ILE A 369 -11.30 3.11 -21.16
C ILE A 369 -11.32 3.82 -22.51
N GLY A 370 -10.34 4.67 -22.79
CA GLY A 370 -10.22 5.39 -24.07
C GLY A 370 -9.86 4.49 -25.25
N GLN A 371 -9.24 3.34 -25.01
CA GLN A 371 -8.98 2.30 -26.02
C GLN A 371 -10.22 1.48 -26.33
N GLU A 372 -10.93 1.04 -25.28
CA GLU A 372 -12.13 0.22 -25.39
C GLU A 372 -13.33 0.99 -26.00
N LEU A 373 -13.49 2.26 -25.63
CA LEU A 373 -14.58 3.13 -26.17
C LEU A 373 -14.21 3.90 -27.44
N PRO A 374 -13.13 3.70 -28.11
CA PRO A 374 -12.40 4.60 -29.03
C PRO A 374 -12.66 6.11 -28.79
N SER A 375 -12.59 6.53 -27.52
CA SER A 375 -12.90 7.88 -27.07
C SER A 375 -11.66 8.77 -27.02
N ALA A 376 -11.65 9.82 -27.83
CA ALA A 376 -10.57 10.83 -27.77
C ALA A 376 -10.49 11.50 -26.39
N PHE A 377 -11.61 11.74 -25.72
CA PHE A 377 -11.66 12.35 -24.39
C PHE A 377 -10.85 11.55 -23.37
N PHE A 378 -11.13 10.25 -23.23
CA PHE A 378 -10.45 9.40 -22.26
C PHE A 378 -8.97 9.20 -22.59
N ARG A 379 -8.61 9.08 -23.87
CA ARG A 379 -7.22 8.99 -24.31
C ARG A 379 -6.43 10.25 -23.97
N ILE A 380 -6.98 11.43 -24.27
CA ILE A 380 -6.33 12.71 -23.95
C ILE A 380 -6.22 12.91 -22.44
N LEU A 381 -7.30 12.64 -21.70
CA LEU A 381 -7.31 12.75 -20.24
C LEU A 381 -6.27 11.82 -19.60
N GLY A 382 -6.24 10.55 -20.00
CA GLY A 382 -5.26 9.57 -19.51
C GLY A 382 -3.82 9.98 -19.83
N THR A 383 -3.59 10.56 -21.02
CA THR A 383 -2.29 11.11 -21.41
C THR A 383 -1.88 12.30 -20.53
N ILE A 384 -2.78 13.25 -20.30
CA ILE A 384 -2.52 14.42 -19.44
C ILE A 384 -2.15 13.96 -18.02
N ILE A 385 -2.93 13.03 -17.46
CA ILE A 385 -2.67 12.46 -16.14
C ILE A 385 -1.29 11.77 -16.12
N SER A 386 -0.99 10.95 -17.11
CA SER A 386 0.29 10.22 -17.21
C SER A 386 1.49 11.16 -17.29
N VAL A 387 1.42 12.18 -18.14
CA VAL A 387 2.47 13.21 -18.26
C VAL A 387 2.62 13.98 -16.94
N SER A 388 1.52 14.31 -16.26
CA SER A 388 1.55 14.97 -14.95
C SER A 388 2.25 14.12 -13.91
N VAL A 389 2.05 12.79 -13.91
CA VAL A 389 2.73 11.86 -13.00
C VAL A 389 4.24 11.79 -13.30
N ILE A 390 4.64 11.79 -14.57
CA ILE A 390 6.06 11.79 -14.95
C ILE A 390 6.75 13.07 -14.45
N LEU A 391 6.11 14.23 -14.63
CA LEU A 391 6.62 15.52 -14.14
C LEU A 391 6.66 15.54 -12.61
N LEU A 392 5.63 15.05 -11.94
CA LEU A 392 5.56 14.93 -10.49
C LEU A 392 6.66 14.02 -9.96
N TRP A 393 6.93 12.89 -10.64
CA TRP A 393 8.04 12.01 -10.30
C TRP A 393 9.39 12.74 -10.32
N LEU A 394 9.65 13.57 -11.34
CA LEU A 394 10.88 14.37 -11.41
C LEU A 394 11.03 15.29 -10.20
N VAL A 395 9.96 15.96 -9.79
CA VAL A 395 9.94 16.83 -8.61
C VAL A 395 10.21 16.04 -7.32
N VAL A 396 9.49 14.93 -7.13
CA VAL A 396 9.61 14.11 -5.92
C VAL A 396 10.97 13.42 -5.84
N ALA A 397 11.49 12.89 -6.96
CA ALA A 397 12.81 12.26 -7.02
C ALA A 397 13.94 13.26 -6.73
N SER A 398 13.88 14.46 -7.32
CA SER A 398 14.87 15.53 -7.07
C SER A 398 14.85 15.97 -5.62
N ALA A 399 13.68 16.17 -5.03
CA ALA A 399 13.52 16.52 -3.62
C ALA A 399 14.02 15.40 -2.70
N THR A 400 13.74 14.13 -3.05
CA THR A 400 14.21 12.95 -2.30
C THR A 400 15.74 12.90 -2.33
N LEU A 401 16.35 13.02 -3.50
CA LEU A 401 17.82 13.01 -3.67
C LEU A 401 18.47 14.13 -2.85
N LYS A 402 17.94 15.36 -2.93
CA LYS A 402 18.38 16.48 -2.11
C LYS A 402 18.36 16.13 -0.62
N ASN A 403 17.26 15.62 -0.10
CA ASN A 403 17.11 15.31 1.31
C ASN A 403 17.92 14.06 1.76
N ILE A 404 18.24 13.13 0.85
CA ILE A 404 19.19 12.04 1.11
C ILE A 404 20.59 12.62 1.35
N ILE A 405 21.05 13.52 0.48
CA ILE A 405 22.38 14.15 0.60
C ILE A 405 22.51 14.92 1.93
N TYR A 406 21.47 15.62 2.35
CA TYR A 406 21.44 16.32 3.65
C TYR A 406 21.17 15.39 4.84
N GLY A 407 20.87 14.12 4.64
CA GLY A 407 20.63 13.12 5.71
C GLY A 407 19.32 13.30 6.48
N ASN A 408 18.38 14.11 5.99
CA ASN A 408 17.13 14.45 6.68
C ASN A 408 16.08 13.33 6.66
N LEU A 409 16.13 12.41 5.70
CA LEU A 409 15.11 11.35 5.50
C LEU A 409 15.34 10.10 6.36
N PHE A 410 16.55 9.92 6.92
CA PHE A 410 16.88 8.74 7.72
C PHE A 410 16.45 8.91 9.17
N SER A 411 15.19 8.65 9.43
CA SER A 411 14.57 8.78 10.74
C SER A 411 13.40 7.81 10.86
N ALA A 412 13.51 6.85 11.79
CA ALA A 412 12.46 5.87 12.08
C ALA A 412 11.57 6.39 13.22
N PRO A 413 10.29 6.73 12.99
CA PRO A 413 9.37 7.19 14.03
C PRO A 413 9.23 6.20 15.18
N CYS A 414 9.15 4.88 14.91
CA CYS A 414 9.06 3.84 15.94
C CYS A 414 10.23 3.88 16.95
N LEU A 415 11.45 4.18 16.50
CA LEU A 415 12.61 4.31 17.37
C LEU A 415 12.57 5.61 18.17
N ARG A 416 12.08 6.71 17.59
CA ARG A 416 11.93 7.98 18.29
C ARG A 416 10.87 7.94 19.38
N GLU A 417 9.74 7.31 19.12
CA GLU A 417 8.66 7.16 20.12
C GLU A 417 9.12 6.33 21.30
N MET A 418 9.86 5.26 21.04
CA MET A 418 10.41 4.43 22.09
C MET A 418 11.49 5.15 22.91
N GLU A 419 12.38 5.94 22.28
CA GLU A 419 13.37 6.76 22.96
C GLU A 419 12.70 7.80 23.86
N LYS A 420 11.63 8.45 23.38
CA LYS A 420 10.84 9.39 24.19
C LYS A 420 10.18 8.71 25.40
N ALA A 421 9.58 7.54 25.19
CA ALA A 421 8.94 6.79 26.28
C ALA A 421 9.95 6.36 27.35
N SER A 422 11.14 5.91 26.94
CA SER A 422 12.22 5.55 27.87
C SER A 422 12.75 6.75 28.65
N ASN A 423 12.92 7.91 28.02
CA ASN A 423 13.39 9.12 28.68
C ASN A 423 12.36 9.62 29.72
N LEU A 424 11.07 9.61 29.38
CA LEU A 424 9.99 9.96 30.29
C LEU A 424 9.91 9.04 31.49
N ALA A 425 10.13 7.73 31.29
CA ALA A 425 10.16 6.76 32.39
C ALA A 425 11.33 7.04 33.34
N ALA A 426 12.54 7.29 32.79
CA ALA A 426 13.72 7.62 33.57
C ALA A 426 13.60 8.97 34.33
N GLU A 427 12.87 9.95 33.76
CA GLU A 427 12.58 11.22 34.45
C GLU A 427 11.61 11.03 35.62
N LYS A 428 10.56 10.20 35.46
CA LYS A 428 9.64 9.86 36.54
C LYS A 428 10.35 9.14 37.69
N GLU A 429 11.17 8.16 37.39
CA GLU A 429 11.96 7.44 38.42
C GLU A 429 12.90 8.39 39.21
N ARG A 430 13.42 9.45 38.58
CA ARG A 430 14.22 10.47 39.25
C ARG A 430 13.42 11.44 40.08
N GLN A 431 12.14 11.66 39.77
CA GLN A 431 11.23 12.52 40.54
C GLN A 431 10.63 11.80 41.73
N ASP A 432 10.52 10.47 41.64
CA ASP A 432 9.95 9.61 42.71
C ASP A 432 11.04 9.12 43.69
N ALA A 433 12.34 9.33 43.41
CA ALA A 433 13.50 9.00 44.23
C ALA A 433 14.02 10.23 45.00
#